data_d21ea81c43e42fb4e18f5abcc581dc90
#
_entry.id   d21ea81c43e42fb4e18f5abcc581dc90
#
_cell.length_a   1.000
_cell.length_b   1.000
_cell.length_c   1.000
_cell.angle_alpha   90.00
_cell.angle_beta   90.00
_cell.angle_gamma   90.00
#
_symmetry.space_group_name_H-M   'P 1'
#
loop_
_entity.id
_entity.type
_entity.pdbx_description
1 polymer ?
#
loop_
_entity_poly.entity_id
_entity_poly.type
_entity_poly.pdbx_seq_one_letter_code
_entity_poly.pdbx_strand_id
1 'polypeptide(L)'
;MSSAITFYKKICSEEQVEYNHKQELLIYELDKFLSYKKKSFILKIFDTPSNGKKKCFYIHGGVGVGKTLIMDLFNGIVKNKQRIHFHKFMIEVLDELHSLRSQNKAKEFLIAQLAKKIRDKY
;
A
#
# COMPACT_ATOMS: atom_id res chain seq x y z
N MET A 1 9.94 1.87 20.92
CA MET A 1 8.64 1.32 20.43
C MET A 1 8.27 2.01 19.14
N SER A 2 7.75 1.27 18.17
CA SER A 2 7.26 1.84 16.92
C SER A 2 6.04 2.74 17.20
N SER A 3 6.00 3.91 16.59
CA SER A 3 4.88 4.85 16.65
C SER A 3 3.54 4.19 16.28
N ALA A 4 3.55 3.23 15.33
CA ALA A 4 2.37 2.51 14.89
C ALA A 4 1.81 1.56 15.97
N ILE A 5 2.67 0.87 16.72
CA ILE A 5 2.24 -0.03 17.82
C ILE A 5 1.64 0.78 18.97
N THR A 6 2.25 1.90 19.31
CA THR A 6 1.72 2.80 20.37
C THR A 6 0.33 3.31 19.98
N PHE A 7 0.15 3.69 18.73
CA PHE A 7 -1.14 4.15 18.21
C PHE A 7 -2.20 3.04 18.20
N TYR A 8 -1.82 1.81 17.82
CA TYR A 8 -2.70 0.64 17.88
C TYR A 8 -3.18 0.35 19.30
N LYS A 9 -2.26 0.34 20.28
CA LYS A 9 -2.62 0.13 21.70
C LYS A 9 -3.57 1.21 22.22
N LYS A 10 -3.39 2.45 21.76
CA LYS A 10 -4.30 3.54 22.07
C LYS A 10 -5.71 3.30 21.50
N ILE A 11 -5.83 2.87 20.23
CA ILE A 11 -7.12 2.52 19.62
C ILE A 11 -7.79 1.38 20.42
N CYS A 12 -7.06 0.34 20.79
CA CYS A 12 -7.61 -0.77 21.57
C CYS A 12 -8.18 -0.29 22.92
N SER A 13 -7.52 0.69 23.57
CA SER A 13 -7.98 1.21 24.85
C SER A 13 -9.15 2.20 24.74
N GLU A 14 -9.20 3.01 23.69
CA GLU A 14 -10.21 4.07 23.51
C GLU A 14 -11.48 3.58 22.81
N GLU A 15 -11.35 2.72 21.80
CA GLU A 15 -12.46 2.25 20.96
C GLU A 15 -13.03 0.88 21.39
N GLN A 16 -12.61 0.35 22.55
CA GLN A 16 -13.00 -0.98 23.04
C GLN A 16 -12.78 -2.12 22.04
N VAL A 17 -11.76 -1.96 21.18
CA VAL A 17 -11.33 -3.00 20.25
C VAL A 17 -10.48 -4.02 21.02
N GLU A 18 -10.83 -5.28 20.92
CA GLU A 18 -10.07 -6.35 21.56
C GLU A 18 -8.64 -6.41 20.99
N TYR A 19 -7.66 -6.39 21.88
CA TYR A 19 -6.26 -6.51 21.49
C TYR A 19 -5.99 -7.89 20.87
N ASN A 20 -5.31 -7.89 19.73
CA ASN A 20 -4.96 -9.12 19.02
C ASN A 20 -3.47 -9.15 18.68
N HIS A 21 -2.77 -10.13 19.23
CA HIS A 21 -1.33 -10.30 19.04
C HIS A 21 -0.93 -10.47 17.55
N LYS A 22 -1.78 -11.13 16.74
CA LYS A 22 -1.53 -11.28 15.29
C LYS A 22 -1.59 -9.93 14.56
N GLN A 23 -2.49 -9.06 15.00
CA GLN A 23 -2.57 -7.69 14.46
C GLN A 23 -1.33 -6.87 14.86
N GLU A 24 -0.85 -7.00 16.10
CA GLU A 24 0.37 -6.33 16.54
C GLU A 24 1.60 -6.76 15.74
N LEU A 25 1.76 -8.07 15.49
CA LEU A 25 2.84 -8.58 14.65
C LEU A 25 2.75 -8.04 13.20
N LEU A 26 1.56 -7.98 12.65
CA LEU A 26 1.35 -7.43 11.31
C LEU A 26 1.69 -5.93 11.25
N ILE A 27 1.31 -5.17 12.25
CA ILE A 27 1.64 -3.76 12.40
C ILE A 27 3.15 -3.56 12.47
N TYR A 28 3.85 -4.40 13.23
CA TYR A 28 5.30 -4.36 13.32
C TYR A 28 5.98 -4.61 11.96
N GLU A 29 5.54 -5.61 11.21
CA GLU A 29 6.07 -5.92 9.89
C GLU A 29 5.79 -4.81 8.86
N LEU A 30 4.60 -4.20 8.90
CA LEU A 30 4.25 -3.05 8.05
C LEU A 30 5.09 -1.82 8.38
N ASP A 31 5.30 -1.52 9.65
CA ASP A 31 6.11 -0.38 10.08
C ASP A 31 7.58 -0.55 9.66
N LYS A 32 8.11 -1.76 9.79
CA LYS A 32 9.43 -2.13 9.29
C LYS A 32 9.54 -1.96 7.77
N PHE A 33 8.53 -2.40 7.02
CA PHE A 33 8.46 -2.22 5.57
C PHE A 33 8.46 -0.75 5.15
N LEU A 34 7.69 0.10 5.81
CA LEU A 34 7.63 1.53 5.53
C LEU A 34 8.92 2.27 5.92
N SER A 35 9.52 1.89 7.04
CA SER A 35 10.81 2.44 7.51
C SER A 35 11.94 2.11 6.54
N TYR A 36 11.92 0.90 5.97
CA TYR A 36 12.88 0.48 4.95
C TYR A 36 12.75 1.31 3.66
N LYS A 37 11.54 1.61 3.21
CA LYS A 37 11.31 2.48 2.04
C LYS A 37 11.86 3.91 2.25
N LYS A 38 11.74 4.47 3.44
CA LYS A 38 12.28 5.81 3.76
C LYS A 38 13.82 5.83 3.69
N LYS A 39 14.48 4.82 4.22
CA LYS A 39 15.96 4.70 4.17
C LYS A 39 16.50 4.45 2.76
N SER A 40 15.73 3.78 1.90
CA SER A 40 16.15 3.46 0.53
C SER A 40 16.34 4.68 -0.37
N PHE A 41 15.75 5.84 -0.06
CA PHE A 41 15.96 7.06 -0.84
C PHE A 41 17.40 7.60 -0.70
N ILE A 42 17.98 7.53 0.49
CA ILE A 42 19.35 7.98 0.75
C ILE A 42 20.37 6.96 0.20
N LEU A 43 20.04 5.66 0.23
CA LEU A 43 20.93 4.58 -0.25
C LEU A 43 20.91 4.41 -1.79
N LYS A 44 19.96 5.02 -2.51
CA LYS A 44 19.94 5.01 -3.98
C LYS A 44 21.12 5.74 -4.62
N ILE A 45 21.84 6.54 -3.85
CA ILE A 45 23.07 7.23 -4.29
C ILE A 45 24.28 6.26 -4.33
N PHE A 46 24.22 5.13 -3.61
CA PHE A 46 25.25 4.09 -3.58
C PHE A 46 24.66 2.77 -4.08
N ASP A 47 24.32 2.71 -5.37
CA ASP A 47 23.55 1.63 -5.96
C ASP A 47 24.34 0.31 -6.01
N THR A 48 24.02 -0.59 -5.07
CA THR A 48 24.21 -2.02 -5.26
C THR A 48 22.86 -2.64 -5.64
N PRO A 49 22.77 -3.51 -6.66
CA PRO A 49 21.52 -4.16 -7.06
C PRO A 49 21.03 -5.02 -5.90
N SER A 50 20.06 -4.51 -5.15
CA SER A 50 19.52 -5.21 -3.99
C SER A 50 18.52 -6.27 -4.44
N ASN A 51 19.01 -7.48 -4.63
CA ASN A 51 18.21 -8.70 -4.66
C ASN A 51 17.36 -8.77 -3.38
N GLY A 52 16.02 -8.76 -3.55
CA GLY A 52 15.10 -9.09 -2.47
C GLY A 52 14.32 -7.95 -1.82
N LYS A 53 14.34 -6.71 -2.31
CA LYS A 53 13.51 -5.61 -1.76
C LYS A 53 12.02 -5.88 -2.02
N LYS A 54 11.25 -6.10 -0.95
CA LYS A 54 9.79 -6.20 -1.02
C LYS A 54 9.22 -4.90 -1.61
N LYS A 55 8.56 -4.99 -2.76
CA LYS A 55 7.97 -3.83 -3.46
C LYS A 55 6.57 -3.50 -2.98
N CYS A 56 5.85 -4.47 -2.44
CA CYS A 56 4.49 -4.36 -1.96
C CYS A 56 4.26 -5.23 -0.72
N PHE A 57 3.16 -4.96 -0.01
CA PHE A 57 2.70 -5.74 1.12
C PHE A 57 1.25 -6.16 0.85
N TYR A 58 0.98 -7.46 0.93
CA TYR A 58 -0.35 -8.01 0.72
C TYR A 58 -0.90 -8.58 2.02
N ILE A 59 -2.05 -8.08 2.46
CA ILE A 59 -2.73 -8.53 3.68
C ILE A 59 -3.97 -9.31 3.28
N HIS A 60 -4.05 -10.56 3.69
CA HIS A 60 -5.21 -11.42 3.48
C HIS A 60 -5.74 -12.00 4.80
N GLY A 61 -6.97 -12.45 4.80
CA GLY A 61 -7.63 -13.05 5.96
C GLY A 61 -9.14 -13.01 5.83
N GLY A 62 -9.84 -13.68 6.74
CA GLY A 62 -11.29 -13.75 6.81
C GLY A 62 -11.97 -12.39 7.01
N VAL A 63 -13.28 -12.37 6.97
CA VAL A 63 -14.08 -11.19 7.29
C VAL A 63 -14.00 -10.91 8.79
N GLY A 64 -13.97 -9.63 9.18
CA GLY A 64 -13.99 -9.23 10.59
C GLY A 64 -12.66 -9.32 11.34
N VAL A 65 -11.56 -9.77 10.72
CA VAL A 65 -10.26 -9.92 11.40
C VAL A 65 -9.47 -8.62 11.56
N GLY A 66 -10.06 -7.45 11.27
CA GLY A 66 -9.44 -6.15 11.50
C GLY A 66 -8.51 -5.65 10.40
N LYS A 67 -8.57 -6.18 9.16
CA LYS A 67 -7.76 -5.69 8.05
C LYS A 67 -7.95 -4.19 7.78
N THR A 68 -9.20 -3.73 7.80
CA THR A 68 -9.55 -2.33 7.58
C THR A 68 -9.02 -1.44 8.69
N LEU A 69 -9.10 -1.89 9.95
CA LEU A 69 -8.53 -1.20 11.10
C LEU A 69 -7.02 -0.93 10.91
N ILE A 70 -6.28 -1.95 10.47
CA ILE A 70 -4.84 -1.82 10.21
C ILE A 70 -4.58 -0.88 9.04
N MET A 71 -5.36 -0.95 7.98
CA MET A 71 -5.25 0.00 6.85
C MET A 71 -5.52 1.44 7.29
N ASP A 72 -6.54 1.66 8.10
CA ASP A 72 -6.91 2.99 8.61
C ASP A 72 -5.84 3.55 9.55
N LEU A 73 -5.26 2.70 10.40
CA LEU A 73 -4.13 3.05 11.24
C LEU A 73 -2.94 3.56 10.40
N PHE A 74 -2.52 2.80 9.38
CA PHE A 74 -1.42 3.20 8.52
C PHE A 74 -1.78 4.39 7.63
N ASN A 75 -3.04 4.49 7.20
CA ASN A 75 -3.53 5.69 6.52
C ASN A 75 -3.45 6.94 7.40
N GLY A 76 -3.58 6.83 8.72
CA GLY A 76 -3.35 7.93 9.66
C GLY A 76 -1.88 8.36 9.78
N ILE A 77 -0.94 7.42 9.70
CA ILE A 77 0.48 7.63 9.99
C ILE A 77 1.28 8.07 8.75
N VAL A 78 0.97 7.53 7.57
CA VAL A 78 1.71 7.77 6.34
C VAL A 78 1.34 9.13 5.74
N LYS A 79 2.33 9.99 5.47
CA LYS A 79 2.09 11.34 4.95
C LYS A 79 1.68 11.33 3.46
N ASN A 80 2.51 10.72 2.61
CA ASN A 80 2.23 10.63 1.16
C ASN A 80 1.53 9.29 0.91
N LYS A 81 0.23 9.33 0.78
CA LYS A 81 -0.63 8.17 0.67
C LYS A 81 -1.80 8.42 -0.24
N GLN A 82 -2.27 7.35 -0.83
CA GLN A 82 -3.58 7.30 -1.47
C GLN A 82 -4.29 6.02 -1.05
N ARG A 83 -5.54 6.17 -0.61
CA ARG A 83 -6.42 5.05 -0.32
C ARG A 83 -7.47 4.94 -1.41
N ILE A 84 -7.54 3.79 -2.04
CA ILE A 84 -8.52 3.51 -3.08
C ILE A 84 -9.13 2.12 -2.85
N HIS A 85 -10.44 2.01 -3.03
CA HIS A 85 -11.10 0.71 -3.07
C HIS A 85 -10.74 -0.02 -4.36
N PHE A 86 -10.46 -1.33 -4.28
CA PHE A 86 -10.06 -2.13 -5.42
C PHE A 86 -11.07 -2.03 -6.57
N HIS A 87 -12.36 -2.09 -6.27
CA HIS A 87 -13.41 -1.98 -7.28
C HIS A 87 -13.34 -0.64 -8.04
N LYS A 88 -13.20 0.48 -7.31
CA LYS A 88 -13.05 1.80 -7.91
C LYS A 88 -11.78 1.89 -8.77
N PHE A 89 -10.66 1.35 -8.28
CA PHE A 89 -9.42 1.28 -9.03
C PHE A 89 -9.58 0.49 -10.34
N MET A 90 -10.27 -0.66 -10.31
CA MET A 90 -10.51 -1.47 -11.50
C MET A 90 -11.40 -0.76 -12.53
N ILE A 91 -12.43 -0.02 -12.10
CA ILE A 91 -13.25 0.79 -13.02
C ILE A 91 -12.36 1.82 -13.72
N GLU A 92 -11.58 2.58 -12.98
CA GLU A 92 -10.67 3.59 -13.55
C GLU A 92 -9.67 2.98 -14.54
N VAL A 93 -9.10 1.82 -14.22
CA VAL A 93 -8.17 1.08 -15.10
C VAL A 93 -8.86 0.67 -16.40
N LEU A 94 -10.09 0.16 -16.33
CA LEU A 94 -10.86 -0.27 -17.50
C LEU A 94 -11.27 0.91 -18.37
N ASP A 95 -11.71 2.01 -17.79
CA ASP A 95 -12.08 3.23 -18.52
C ASP A 95 -10.88 3.81 -19.26
N GLU A 96 -9.71 3.85 -18.61
CA GLU A 96 -8.47 4.32 -19.22
C GLU A 96 -8.01 3.38 -20.35
N LEU A 97 -8.16 2.07 -20.17
CA LEU A 97 -7.85 1.08 -21.21
C LEU A 97 -8.77 1.22 -22.42
N HIS A 98 -10.07 1.47 -22.19
CA HIS A 98 -11.02 1.75 -23.27
C HIS A 98 -10.66 3.02 -24.03
N SER A 99 -10.33 4.08 -23.33
CA SER A 99 -9.87 5.34 -23.93
C SER A 99 -8.61 5.16 -24.80
N LEU A 100 -7.65 4.37 -24.35
CA LEU A 100 -6.43 4.09 -25.08
C LEU A 100 -6.68 3.20 -26.30
N ARG A 101 -7.62 2.24 -26.24
CA ARG A 101 -8.00 1.37 -27.35
C ARG A 101 -8.66 2.13 -28.51
N SER A 102 -9.47 3.14 -28.21
CA SER A 102 -10.11 3.97 -29.23
C SER A 102 -9.11 4.77 -30.08
N GLN A 103 -7.87 4.92 -29.60
CA GLN A 103 -6.78 5.60 -30.29
C GLN A 103 -5.99 4.70 -31.27
N ASN A 104 -6.48 3.50 -31.59
CA ASN A 104 -5.89 2.56 -32.59
C ASN A 104 -4.40 2.21 -32.39
N LYS A 105 -3.94 2.03 -31.15
CA LYS A 105 -2.55 1.67 -30.84
C LYS A 105 -2.38 0.16 -30.66
N ALA A 106 -1.19 -0.34 -30.97
CA ALA A 106 -0.86 -1.77 -30.79
C ALA A 106 -1.03 -2.21 -29.32
N LYS A 107 -1.54 -3.43 -29.09
CA LYS A 107 -1.89 -3.94 -27.75
C LYS A 107 -0.75 -3.84 -26.71
N GLU A 108 0.48 -4.15 -27.10
CA GLU A 108 1.65 -4.10 -26.21
C GLU A 108 1.96 -2.67 -25.74
N PHE A 109 1.78 -1.71 -26.61
CA PHE A 109 1.97 -0.29 -26.29
C PHE A 109 0.88 0.26 -25.36
N LEU A 110 -0.35 -0.27 -25.43
CA LEU A 110 -1.46 0.13 -24.58
C LEU A 110 -1.20 -0.17 -23.10
N ILE A 111 -0.68 -1.35 -22.79
CA ILE A 111 -0.38 -1.75 -21.39
C ILE A 111 0.72 -0.88 -20.79
N ALA A 112 1.77 -0.61 -21.57
CA ALA A 112 2.86 0.26 -21.12
C ALA A 112 2.40 1.70 -20.86
N GLN A 113 1.54 2.25 -21.73
CA GLN A 113 0.95 3.57 -21.53
C GLN A 113 0.01 3.62 -20.34
N LEU A 114 -0.83 2.59 -20.16
CA LEU A 114 -1.72 2.46 -19.01
C LEU A 114 -0.91 2.43 -17.70
N ALA A 115 0.13 1.61 -17.65
CA ALA A 115 1.01 1.52 -16.48
C ALA A 115 1.68 2.87 -16.18
N LYS A 116 2.12 3.62 -17.19
CA LYS A 116 2.67 4.95 -17.02
C LYS A 116 1.65 5.93 -16.46
N LYS A 117 0.44 5.97 -17.02
CA LYS A 117 -0.64 6.85 -16.53
C LYS A 117 -1.03 6.55 -15.07
N ILE A 118 -1.15 5.26 -14.74
CA ILE A 118 -1.44 4.84 -13.35
C ILE A 118 -0.32 5.29 -12.42
N ARG A 119 0.94 5.06 -12.79
CA ARG A 119 2.10 5.50 -11.98
C ARG A 119 2.15 7.02 -11.78
N ASP A 120 1.81 7.79 -12.80
CA ASP A 120 1.89 9.26 -12.76
C ASP A 120 0.70 9.86 -11.98
N LYS A 121 -0.40 9.07 -11.80
CA LYS A 121 -1.58 9.45 -11.01
C LYS A 121 -1.41 9.12 -9.52
N TYR A 122 -0.69 8.06 -9.20
CA TYR A 122 -0.54 7.50 -7.86
C TYR A 122 0.93 7.46 -7.42
#